data_70e49fb613207bba2f11f5f498eb84fa
#
_entry.id   70e49fb613207bba2f11f5f498eb84fa
#
_cell.length_a   1.000
_cell.length_b   1.000
_cell.length_c   1.000
_cell.angle_alpha   90.00
_cell.angle_beta   90.00
_cell.angle_gamma   90.00
#
_symmetry.space_group_name_H-M   'P 1'
#
loop_
_entity.id
_entity.type
_entity.pdbx_description
1 polymer ?
#
loop_
_entity_poly.entity_id
_entity_poly.type
_entity_poly.pdbx_seq_one_letter_code
_entity_poly.pdbx_strand_id
1 'polypeptide(L)'
;MRGVHHASRPLVIAHRGASGYRPEHSASAVRLGFAQGADAVEPDLVASSDGVLVIRHENELSGTTDVADRPEFADRRATRVVDGVERTGWFTEDMTWAEIRTLRCRERIPAARPASAAHDDEETVLSLPDLLRIIDQESTRLGRPFGMVAEIKHATHFAGLGMPLDELLARDLEAHGWASDASRLTIESFERDVLLRVRERGVQARLVYLLEGRGAAIDEVARHGDDAITFDEQLTDAGLAALAADVDGISVGVERICAAAGFRGVADAGDAPVSDLVDRAHRVGLSVFTWTLRPENAFLPRPLRGPGAQSDHGAHRAHWGRLLDAGVDGVFADHPDLAVRLVADRADAADAAGASDSADAAAR
;
A
#
# COMPACT_ATOMS: atom_id res chain seq x y z
N MET A 1 24.29 -13.82 1.33
CA MET A 1 23.18 -14.00 0.39
C MET A 1 21.94 -14.25 1.22
N ARG A 2 21.04 -13.28 1.34
CA ARG A 2 19.73 -13.47 1.97
C ARG A 2 18.88 -14.19 0.93
N GLY A 3 18.48 -15.43 1.21
CA GLY A 3 17.61 -16.21 0.31
C GLY A 3 16.24 -15.55 0.25
N VAL A 4 15.84 -15.10 -0.92
CA VAL A 4 14.46 -14.67 -1.18
C VAL A 4 13.61 -15.92 -1.11
N HIS A 5 12.85 -16.09 -0.03
CA HIS A 5 11.78 -17.06 0.02
C HIS A 5 10.63 -16.49 -0.82
N HIS A 6 10.52 -16.93 -2.08
CA HIS A 6 9.28 -16.75 -2.82
C HIS A 6 8.19 -17.48 -2.05
N ALA A 7 7.20 -16.72 -1.56
CA ALA A 7 6.01 -17.33 -0.96
C ALA A 7 5.32 -18.20 -2.02
N SER A 8 4.74 -19.32 -1.61
CA SER A 8 4.02 -20.23 -2.52
C SER A 8 2.83 -19.55 -3.23
N ARG A 9 2.41 -18.40 -2.75
CA ARG A 9 1.39 -17.51 -3.32
C ARG A 9 1.69 -16.06 -2.99
N PRO A 10 1.23 -15.09 -3.82
CA PRO A 10 1.37 -13.66 -3.50
C PRO A 10 0.58 -13.31 -2.23
N LEU A 11 1.14 -12.37 -1.44
CA LEU A 11 0.44 -11.79 -0.29
C LEU A 11 -0.71 -10.90 -0.77
N VAL A 12 -1.85 -10.97 -0.10
CA VAL A 12 -2.95 -10.03 -0.28
C VAL A 12 -2.93 -9.03 0.86
N ILE A 13 -2.67 -7.77 0.54
CA ILE A 13 -2.54 -6.66 1.48
C ILE A 13 -3.77 -5.79 1.37
N ALA A 14 -4.49 -5.59 2.48
CA ALA A 14 -5.64 -4.70 2.55
C ALA A 14 -5.16 -3.26 2.54
N HIS A 15 -5.25 -2.58 1.37
CA HIS A 15 -4.77 -1.23 1.14
C HIS A 15 -5.61 -0.21 1.92
N ARG A 16 -5.05 0.33 3.00
CA ARG A 16 -5.73 1.18 3.98
C ARG A 16 -6.89 0.47 4.67
N GLY A 17 -6.80 -0.86 4.81
CA GLY A 17 -7.90 -1.75 5.17
C GLY A 17 -8.75 -2.18 3.96
N ALA A 18 -9.98 -2.62 4.19
CA ALA A 18 -10.96 -2.89 3.12
C ALA A 18 -11.60 -1.57 2.65
N SER A 19 -10.77 -0.67 2.09
CA SER A 19 -11.13 0.73 1.76
C SER A 19 -12.15 0.87 0.63
N GLY A 20 -12.41 -0.19 -0.13
CA GLY A 20 -13.52 -0.25 -1.07
C GLY A 20 -14.90 -0.38 -0.41
N TYR A 21 -14.95 -0.72 0.88
CA TYR A 21 -16.19 -0.98 1.63
C TYR A 21 -16.38 -0.08 2.85
N ARG A 22 -15.33 0.55 3.34
CA ARG A 22 -15.33 1.42 4.53
C ARG A 22 -14.38 2.60 4.28
N PRO A 23 -14.61 3.75 4.90
CA PRO A 23 -13.64 4.85 4.86
C PRO A 23 -12.24 4.36 5.20
N GLU A 24 -11.26 4.71 4.38
CA GLU A 24 -9.87 4.29 4.51
C GLU A 24 -9.30 4.56 5.91
N HIS A 25 -8.42 3.67 6.39
CA HIS A 25 -7.74 3.81 7.69
C HIS A 25 -8.67 3.83 8.91
N SER A 26 -9.94 3.48 8.76
CA SER A 26 -10.86 3.28 9.90
C SER A 26 -10.65 1.89 10.54
N ALA A 27 -11.01 1.75 11.81
CA ALA A 27 -10.90 0.47 12.50
C ALA A 27 -11.76 -0.61 11.85
N SER A 28 -12.95 -0.26 11.34
CA SER A 28 -13.81 -1.20 10.62
C SER A 28 -13.23 -1.63 9.29
N ALA A 29 -12.54 -0.72 8.55
CA ALA A 29 -11.84 -1.08 7.32
C ALA A 29 -10.75 -2.11 7.58
N VAL A 30 -9.94 -1.92 8.64
CA VAL A 30 -8.88 -2.86 9.04
C VAL A 30 -9.46 -4.23 9.43
N ARG A 31 -10.44 -4.25 10.34
CA ARG A 31 -11.08 -5.49 10.79
C ARG A 31 -11.76 -6.25 9.65
N LEU A 32 -12.42 -5.52 8.74
CA LEU A 32 -13.07 -6.11 7.58
C LEU A 32 -12.03 -6.73 6.63
N GLY A 33 -10.89 -6.06 6.37
CA GLY A 33 -9.82 -6.59 5.54
C GLY A 33 -9.32 -7.95 6.03
N PHE A 34 -9.07 -8.09 7.34
CA PHE A 34 -8.67 -9.36 7.94
C PHE A 34 -9.78 -10.42 7.90
N ALA A 35 -11.03 -10.03 8.17
CA ALA A 35 -12.19 -10.94 8.06
C ALA A 35 -12.40 -11.45 6.64
N GLN A 36 -12.03 -10.66 5.63
CA GLN A 36 -12.06 -11.02 4.21
C GLN A 36 -10.87 -11.88 3.76
N GLY A 37 -9.90 -12.15 4.65
CA GLY A 37 -8.80 -13.08 4.40
C GLY A 37 -7.48 -12.42 3.99
N ALA A 38 -7.35 -11.10 4.03
CA ALA A 38 -6.07 -10.43 3.78
C ALA A 38 -4.97 -10.96 4.72
N ASP A 39 -3.72 -10.99 4.24
CA ASP A 39 -2.56 -11.43 5.01
C ASP A 39 -1.98 -10.31 5.87
N ALA A 40 -2.11 -9.08 5.41
CA ALA A 40 -1.65 -7.88 6.07
C ALA A 40 -2.58 -6.70 5.81
N VAL A 41 -2.45 -5.65 6.61
CA VAL A 41 -3.03 -4.33 6.34
C VAL A 41 -1.90 -3.36 6.00
N GLU A 42 -2.18 -2.44 5.09
CA GLU A 42 -1.30 -1.33 4.79
C GLU A 42 -1.86 -0.05 5.41
N PRO A 43 -1.15 0.57 6.36
CA PRO A 43 -1.37 1.92 6.83
C PRO A 43 -0.36 2.90 6.26
N ASP A 44 -0.82 4.14 5.98
CA ASP A 44 0.04 5.29 5.72
C ASP A 44 0.31 6.06 7.04
N LEU A 45 1.53 6.54 7.24
CA LEU A 45 1.99 7.16 8.47
C LEU A 45 2.41 8.62 8.24
N VAL A 46 1.78 9.53 8.97
CA VAL A 46 2.16 10.94 9.11
C VAL A 46 2.25 11.29 10.62
N ALA A 47 2.66 12.51 10.99
CA ALA A 47 2.77 12.88 12.41
C ALA A 47 1.89 14.05 12.79
N SER A 48 1.36 14.03 14.02
CA SER A 48 0.75 15.18 14.69
C SER A 48 1.81 16.15 15.24
N SER A 49 1.42 17.36 15.60
CA SER A 49 2.33 18.39 16.15
C SER A 49 3.04 17.95 17.44
N ASP A 50 2.46 17.03 18.19
CA ASP A 50 3.00 16.47 19.44
C ASP A 50 3.68 15.09 19.24
N GLY A 51 3.98 14.72 17.97
CA GLY A 51 4.82 13.57 17.63
C GLY A 51 4.14 12.21 17.79
N VAL A 52 2.83 12.15 17.63
CA VAL A 52 2.09 10.88 17.54
C VAL A 52 1.95 10.50 16.07
N LEU A 53 2.25 9.25 15.72
CA LEU A 53 2.03 8.73 14.38
C LEU A 53 0.53 8.53 14.12
N VAL A 54 0.03 9.24 13.13
CA VAL A 54 -1.37 9.27 12.70
C VAL A 54 -1.51 8.42 11.44
N ILE A 55 -2.53 7.60 11.37
CA ILE A 55 -2.80 6.74 10.22
C ILE A 55 -3.60 7.53 9.17
N ARG A 56 -2.88 8.16 8.21
CA ARG A 56 -3.45 8.95 7.10
C ARG A 56 -2.51 8.97 5.89
N HIS A 57 -3.11 8.93 4.68
CA HIS A 57 -2.35 8.96 3.43
C HIS A 57 -1.72 10.32 3.17
N GLU A 58 -2.46 11.41 3.37
CA GLU A 58 -1.93 12.76 3.35
C GLU A 58 -1.85 13.31 4.77
N ASN A 59 -0.91 14.24 4.97
CA ASN A 59 -0.89 15.10 6.15
C ASN A 59 -2.01 16.17 6.13
N GLU A 60 -2.65 16.41 4.97
CA GLU A 60 -3.83 17.27 4.82
C GLU A 60 -5.10 16.45 5.07
N LEU A 61 -5.92 16.87 6.04
CA LEU A 61 -6.98 16.07 6.64
C LEU A 61 -8.34 16.21 5.97
N SER A 62 -8.61 17.28 5.17
CA SER A 62 -9.96 17.62 4.71
C SER A 62 -10.53 16.62 3.71
N GLY A 63 -9.66 15.92 2.98
CA GLY A 63 -10.08 14.94 1.96
C GLY A 63 -10.68 13.65 2.51
N THR A 64 -10.40 13.32 3.78
CA THR A 64 -10.78 12.03 4.39
C THR A 64 -11.32 12.15 5.82
N THR A 65 -11.60 13.37 6.28
CA THR A 65 -12.20 13.63 7.60
C THR A 65 -13.24 14.75 7.55
N ASP A 66 -13.95 14.92 8.66
CA ASP A 66 -14.93 15.99 8.88
C ASP A 66 -14.30 17.33 9.31
N VAL A 67 -12.98 17.50 9.27
CA VAL A 67 -12.28 18.68 9.81
C VAL A 67 -12.78 20.00 9.24
N ALA A 68 -13.18 20.01 7.96
CA ALA A 68 -13.71 21.21 7.30
C ALA A 68 -15.06 21.67 7.86
N ASP A 69 -15.81 20.77 8.50
CA ASP A 69 -17.10 21.02 9.12
C ASP A 69 -17.00 21.34 10.63
N ARG A 70 -15.74 21.39 11.16
CA ARG A 70 -15.46 21.58 12.58
C ARG A 70 -15.11 23.05 12.86
N PRO A 71 -16.06 23.86 13.36
CA PRO A 71 -15.84 25.30 13.57
C PRO A 71 -14.71 25.62 14.55
N GLU A 72 -14.42 24.72 15.50
CA GLU A 72 -13.31 24.87 16.44
C GLU A 72 -11.92 24.81 15.79
N PHE A 73 -11.81 24.32 14.55
CA PHE A 73 -10.56 24.25 13.77
C PHE A 73 -10.54 25.23 12.58
N ALA A 74 -11.52 26.10 12.43
CA ALA A 74 -11.63 26.98 11.27
C ALA A 74 -10.42 27.91 11.10
N ASP A 75 -9.80 28.37 12.19
CA ASP A 75 -8.62 29.24 12.23
C ASP A 75 -7.31 28.49 11.97
N ARG A 76 -7.33 27.14 11.97
CA ARG A 76 -6.15 26.30 11.68
C ARG A 76 -5.95 26.05 10.18
N ARG A 77 -6.89 26.49 9.33
CA ARG A 77 -6.77 26.33 7.87
C ARG A 77 -5.59 27.13 7.34
N ALA A 78 -4.66 26.46 6.68
CA ALA A 78 -3.40 27.02 6.20
C ALA A 78 -3.09 26.58 4.77
N THR A 79 -2.16 27.30 4.11
CA THR A 79 -1.56 26.88 2.84
C THR A 79 -0.10 26.48 3.10
N ARG A 80 0.28 25.28 2.63
CA ARG A 80 1.61 24.71 2.79
C ARG A 80 2.10 24.10 1.49
N VAL A 81 3.41 24.07 1.31
CA VAL A 81 4.06 23.27 0.25
C VAL A 81 4.56 21.98 0.88
N VAL A 82 4.02 20.85 0.41
CA VAL A 82 4.42 19.51 0.84
C VAL A 82 4.91 18.78 -0.40
N ASP A 83 6.14 18.29 -0.38
CA ASP A 83 6.78 17.59 -1.49
C ASP A 83 6.69 18.35 -2.83
N GLY A 84 6.88 19.66 -2.78
CA GLY A 84 6.81 20.55 -3.94
C GLY A 84 5.40 20.89 -4.42
N VAL A 85 4.34 20.40 -3.77
CA VAL A 85 2.94 20.67 -4.12
C VAL A 85 2.30 21.60 -3.09
N GLU A 86 1.75 22.74 -3.56
CA GLU A 86 0.97 23.64 -2.72
C GLU A 86 -0.40 23.03 -2.41
N ARG A 87 -0.74 22.98 -1.13
CA ARG A 87 -2.02 22.47 -0.60
C ARG A 87 -2.60 23.47 0.39
N THR A 88 -3.93 23.59 0.41
CA THR A 88 -4.64 24.45 1.36
C THR A 88 -5.68 23.64 2.11
N GLY A 89 -5.54 23.53 3.42
CA GLY A 89 -6.43 22.75 4.28
C GLY A 89 -5.96 22.71 5.72
N TRP A 90 -6.16 21.63 6.41
CA TRP A 90 -5.79 21.39 7.80
C TRP A 90 -4.74 20.27 7.86
N PHE A 91 -3.60 20.57 8.46
CA PHE A 91 -2.45 19.68 8.42
C PHE A 91 -2.23 19.01 9.77
N THR A 92 -1.83 17.74 9.76
CA THR A 92 -1.59 16.94 10.97
C THR A 92 -0.53 17.57 11.87
N GLU A 93 0.53 18.14 11.28
CA GLU A 93 1.62 18.81 11.98
C GLU A 93 1.23 20.13 12.64
N ASP A 94 0.03 20.65 12.37
CA ASP A 94 -0.52 21.85 13.02
C ASP A 94 -1.50 21.50 14.15
N MET A 95 -1.83 20.24 14.34
CA MET A 95 -2.82 19.75 15.30
C MET A 95 -2.21 18.72 16.23
N THR A 96 -2.60 18.75 17.50
CA THR A 96 -2.23 17.71 18.46
C THR A 96 -3.01 16.43 18.21
N TRP A 97 -2.48 15.30 18.67
CA TRP A 97 -3.21 14.04 18.62
C TRP A 97 -4.56 14.11 19.34
N ALA A 98 -4.61 14.83 20.45
CA ALA A 98 -5.86 15.02 21.21
C ALA A 98 -6.95 15.70 20.37
N GLU A 99 -6.59 16.60 19.46
CA GLU A 99 -7.48 17.24 18.49
C GLU A 99 -7.82 16.29 17.35
N ILE A 100 -6.82 15.70 16.67
CA ILE A 100 -6.99 14.83 15.50
C ILE A 100 -7.88 13.62 15.80
N ARG A 101 -7.71 12.98 16.94
CA ARG A 101 -8.51 11.81 17.36
C ARG A 101 -10.02 12.09 17.52
N THR A 102 -10.43 13.36 17.54
CA THR A 102 -11.85 13.74 17.59
C THR A 102 -12.50 13.79 16.21
N LEU A 103 -11.68 13.81 15.14
CA LEU A 103 -12.16 13.86 13.77
C LEU A 103 -12.77 12.53 13.35
N ARG A 104 -13.75 12.62 12.43
CA ARG A 104 -14.46 11.47 11.87
C ARG A 104 -13.93 11.14 10.48
N CYS A 105 -13.75 9.83 10.23
CA CYS A 105 -13.31 9.34 8.92
C CYS A 105 -14.42 9.47 7.87
N ARG A 106 -14.03 9.86 6.65
CA ARG A 106 -14.90 9.98 5.48
C ARG A 106 -14.30 9.35 4.24
N GLU A 107 -15.15 8.86 3.36
CA GLU A 107 -14.76 8.30 2.07
C GLU A 107 -14.16 9.39 1.16
N ARG A 108 -12.97 9.11 0.63
CA ARG A 108 -12.21 9.98 -0.27
C ARG A 108 -12.92 10.23 -1.61
N ILE A 109 -13.54 9.19 -2.16
CA ILE A 109 -14.09 9.16 -3.52
C ILE A 109 -15.55 8.69 -3.52
N PRO A 110 -16.47 9.41 -2.82
CA PRO A 110 -17.84 8.96 -2.58
C PRO A 110 -18.62 8.66 -3.87
N ALA A 111 -18.31 9.34 -4.99
CA ALA A 111 -18.94 9.09 -6.29
C ALA A 111 -18.60 7.69 -6.86
N ALA A 112 -17.39 7.19 -6.60
CA ALA A 112 -16.96 5.84 -6.99
C ALA A 112 -17.29 4.78 -5.93
N ARG A 113 -17.48 5.19 -4.66
CA ARG A 113 -17.68 4.30 -3.49
C ARG A 113 -18.84 4.75 -2.61
N PRO A 114 -20.07 4.85 -3.15
CA PRO A 114 -21.22 5.32 -2.38
C PRO A 114 -21.57 4.41 -1.19
N ALA A 115 -21.27 3.11 -1.28
CA ALA A 115 -21.47 2.17 -0.18
C ALA A 115 -20.48 2.38 0.97
N SER A 116 -19.21 2.73 0.69
CA SER A 116 -18.24 3.12 1.70
C SER A 116 -18.63 4.46 2.34
N ALA A 117 -19.03 5.45 1.54
CA ALA A 117 -19.48 6.76 2.02
C ALA A 117 -20.72 6.70 2.93
N ALA A 118 -21.53 5.64 2.85
CA ALA A 118 -22.63 5.42 3.79
C ALA A 118 -22.17 5.19 5.24
N HIS A 119 -20.86 4.98 5.46
CA HIS A 119 -20.20 4.81 6.76
C HIS A 119 -19.37 6.04 7.18
N ASP A 120 -19.55 7.16 6.48
CA ASP A 120 -18.93 8.44 6.87
C ASP A 120 -19.34 8.82 8.29
N ASP A 121 -18.42 9.44 9.02
CA ASP A 121 -18.61 9.94 10.37
C ASP A 121 -18.88 8.86 11.46
N GLU A 122 -18.86 7.56 11.12
CA GLU A 122 -19.08 6.50 12.10
C GLU A 122 -17.86 6.29 13.02
N GLU A 123 -16.63 6.48 12.51
CA GLU A 123 -15.40 6.17 13.23
C GLU A 123 -14.42 7.34 13.27
N THR A 124 -13.51 7.30 14.25
CA THR A 124 -12.45 8.32 14.42
C THR A 124 -11.15 7.90 13.76
N VAL A 125 -10.27 8.88 13.55
CA VAL A 125 -8.89 8.68 13.10
C VAL A 125 -8.12 7.79 14.07
N LEU A 126 -7.26 6.92 13.57
CA LEU A 126 -6.41 6.03 14.35
C LEU A 126 -4.98 6.58 14.47
N SER A 127 -4.32 6.28 15.60
CA SER A 127 -2.88 6.33 15.74
C SER A 127 -2.24 4.98 15.40
N LEU A 128 -0.90 4.95 15.20
CA LEU A 128 -0.19 3.69 15.04
C LEU A 128 -0.36 2.74 16.24
N PRO A 129 -0.24 3.18 17.51
CA PRO A 129 -0.56 2.35 18.66
C PRO A 129 -1.98 1.75 18.66
N ASP A 130 -2.99 2.51 18.17
CA ASP A 130 -4.35 1.99 18.04
C ASP A 130 -4.42 0.86 16.99
N LEU A 131 -3.77 1.05 15.86
CA LEU A 131 -3.71 0.06 14.78
C LEU A 131 -2.99 -1.21 15.21
N LEU A 132 -1.81 -1.11 15.85
CA LEU A 132 -1.07 -2.28 16.33
C LEU A 132 -1.91 -3.14 17.28
N ARG A 133 -2.65 -2.50 18.21
CA ARG A 133 -3.59 -3.20 19.09
C ARG A 133 -4.73 -3.89 18.31
N ILE A 134 -5.27 -3.25 17.26
CA ILE A 134 -6.30 -3.87 16.43
C ILE A 134 -5.75 -5.11 15.73
N ILE A 135 -4.56 -5.03 15.13
CA ILE A 135 -3.95 -6.17 14.44
C ILE A 135 -3.73 -7.35 15.39
N ASP A 136 -3.22 -7.11 16.60
CA ASP A 136 -2.98 -8.17 17.60
C ASP A 136 -4.30 -8.77 18.12
N GLN A 137 -5.32 -7.95 18.32
CA GLN A 137 -6.67 -8.42 18.69
C GLN A 137 -7.27 -9.31 17.60
N GLU A 138 -7.20 -8.89 16.34
CA GLU A 138 -7.72 -9.66 15.21
C GLU A 138 -6.91 -10.93 14.97
N SER A 139 -5.58 -10.90 15.15
CA SER A 139 -4.72 -12.08 15.08
C SER A 139 -5.14 -13.13 16.12
N THR A 140 -5.42 -12.68 17.34
CA THR A 140 -5.92 -13.55 18.42
C THR A 140 -7.32 -14.07 18.10
N ARG A 141 -8.23 -13.20 17.68
CA ARG A 141 -9.64 -13.54 17.40
C ARG A 141 -9.78 -14.54 16.26
N LEU A 142 -8.97 -14.39 15.20
CA LEU A 142 -9.04 -15.23 14.00
C LEU A 142 -8.05 -16.41 14.02
N GLY A 143 -7.23 -16.53 15.07
CA GLY A 143 -6.33 -17.66 15.29
C GLY A 143 -5.17 -17.76 14.30
N ARG A 144 -4.79 -16.64 13.65
CA ARG A 144 -3.63 -16.56 12.76
C ARG A 144 -2.94 -15.21 12.86
N PRO A 145 -1.60 -15.13 12.69
CA PRO A 145 -0.90 -13.86 12.68
C PRO A 145 -1.28 -13.04 11.44
N PHE A 146 -1.48 -11.73 11.63
CA PHE A 146 -1.62 -10.76 10.55
C PHE A 146 -0.42 -9.84 10.52
N GLY A 147 -0.02 -9.44 9.30
CA GLY A 147 1.08 -8.51 9.09
C GLY A 147 0.63 -7.05 8.95
N MET A 148 1.63 -6.18 8.94
CA MET A 148 1.51 -4.77 8.60
C MET A 148 2.54 -4.41 7.53
N VAL A 149 2.11 -3.67 6.51
CA VAL A 149 2.97 -3.05 5.49
C VAL A 149 2.80 -1.54 5.66
N ALA A 150 3.65 -0.91 6.46
CA ALA A 150 3.48 0.50 6.85
C ALA A 150 4.23 1.43 5.90
N GLU A 151 3.51 2.34 5.24
CA GLU A 151 4.10 3.37 4.40
C GLU A 151 4.45 4.62 5.22
N ILE A 152 5.72 5.04 5.17
CA ILE A 152 6.15 6.33 5.73
C ILE A 152 5.97 7.40 4.67
N LYS A 153 5.04 8.35 4.93
CA LYS A 153 4.70 9.44 4.01
C LYS A 153 5.50 10.71 4.34
N HIS A 154 5.91 11.44 3.27
CA HIS A 154 6.47 12.79 3.42
C HIS A 154 7.67 12.86 4.41
N ALA A 155 8.55 11.84 4.41
CA ALA A 155 9.62 11.72 5.40
C ALA A 155 10.57 12.94 5.41
N THR A 156 10.93 13.46 4.24
CA THR A 156 11.76 14.67 4.09
C THR A 156 11.05 15.90 4.65
N HIS A 157 9.75 16.05 4.38
CA HIS A 157 8.94 17.15 4.91
C HIS A 157 8.91 17.13 6.45
N PHE A 158 8.55 15.99 7.05
CA PHE A 158 8.48 15.86 8.52
C PHE A 158 9.85 15.98 9.19
N ALA A 159 10.92 15.47 8.58
CA ALA A 159 12.28 15.66 9.08
C ALA A 159 12.67 17.15 9.10
N GLY A 160 12.28 17.92 8.06
CA GLY A 160 12.44 19.36 7.99
C GLY A 160 11.70 20.14 9.09
N LEU A 161 10.64 19.58 9.64
CA LEU A 161 9.88 20.11 10.78
C LEU A 161 10.43 19.65 12.14
N GLY A 162 11.51 18.84 12.16
CA GLY A 162 12.08 18.28 13.39
C GLY A 162 11.29 17.09 13.95
N MET A 163 10.50 16.44 13.12
CA MET A 163 9.69 15.26 13.46
C MET A 163 10.11 14.06 12.58
N PRO A 164 11.30 13.46 12.76
CA PRO A 164 11.77 12.36 11.96
C PRO A 164 10.89 11.11 12.16
N LEU A 165 10.13 10.71 11.13
CA LEU A 165 9.13 9.65 11.21
C LEU A 165 9.75 8.28 11.50
N ASP A 166 11.01 8.03 11.08
CA ASP A 166 11.75 6.81 11.40
C ASP A 166 12.01 6.65 12.90
N GLU A 167 12.21 7.77 13.63
CA GLU A 167 12.38 7.76 15.08
C GLU A 167 11.06 7.48 15.80
N LEU A 168 10.01 8.19 15.39
CA LEU A 168 8.68 8.00 15.94
C LEU A 168 8.17 6.57 15.71
N LEU A 169 8.41 6.02 14.52
CA LEU A 169 8.05 4.65 14.17
C LEU A 169 8.80 3.62 15.01
N ALA A 170 10.13 3.73 15.11
CA ALA A 170 10.94 2.81 15.90
C ALA A 170 10.52 2.79 17.37
N ARG A 171 10.27 3.97 17.96
CA ARG A 171 9.75 4.12 19.34
C ARG A 171 8.44 3.37 19.54
N ASP A 172 7.47 3.59 18.65
CA ASP A 172 6.13 3.00 18.80
C ASP A 172 6.16 1.49 18.56
N LEU A 173 6.94 1.00 17.58
CA LEU A 173 7.13 -0.43 17.34
C LEU A 173 7.80 -1.13 18.51
N GLU A 174 8.82 -0.53 19.14
CA GLU A 174 9.49 -1.07 20.31
C GLU A 174 8.53 -1.14 21.51
N ALA A 175 7.78 -0.07 21.77
CA ALA A 175 6.83 0.00 22.87
C ALA A 175 5.71 -1.06 22.78
N HIS A 176 5.39 -1.53 21.58
CA HIS A 176 4.35 -2.53 21.32
C HIS A 176 4.88 -3.92 20.95
N GLY A 177 6.20 -4.15 21.03
CA GLY A 177 6.82 -5.45 20.76
C GLY A 177 6.86 -5.87 19.28
N TRP A 178 6.73 -4.91 18.36
CA TRP A 178 6.74 -5.16 16.92
C TRP A 178 8.14 -4.96 16.27
N ALA A 179 9.05 -4.25 16.93
CA ALA A 179 10.35 -3.87 16.35
C ALA A 179 11.25 -5.06 15.99
N SER A 180 11.02 -6.25 16.57
CA SER A 180 11.81 -7.46 16.36
C SER A 180 11.08 -8.57 15.58
N ASP A 181 9.88 -8.31 15.06
CA ASP A 181 9.07 -9.32 14.34
C ASP A 181 9.08 -9.11 12.82
N ALA A 182 10.22 -9.42 12.20
CA ALA A 182 10.39 -9.32 10.75
C ALA A 182 9.42 -10.20 9.92
N SER A 183 8.76 -11.18 10.54
CA SER A 183 7.82 -12.05 9.83
C SER A 183 6.47 -11.38 9.53
N ARG A 184 6.12 -10.35 10.32
CA ARG A 184 4.84 -9.65 10.24
C ARG A 184 4.98 -8.19 9.80
N LEU A 185 6.20 -7.65 9.74
CA LEU A 185 6.45 -6.23 9.52
C LEU A 185 7.17 -5.99 8.20
N THR A 186 6.54 -5.20 7.35
CA THR A 186 7.15 -4.56 6.19
C THR A 186 7.03 -3.06 6.35
N ILE A 187 8.08 -2.32 6.05
CA ILE A 187 8.07 -0.85 6.00
C ILE A 187 8.32 -0.44 4.57
N GLU A 188 7.49 0.47 4.07
CA GLU A 188 7.65 0.98 2.72
C GLU A 188 7.63 2.51 2.68
N SER A 189 8.21 3.08 1.64
CA SER A 189 8.23 4.53 1.39
C SER A 189 8.65 4.81 -0.05
N PHE A 190 8.20 5.94 -0.60
CA PHE A 190 8.73 6.54 -1.83
C PHE A 190 10.07 7.26 -1.61
N GLU A 191 10.54 7.36 -0.37
CA GLU A 191 11.80 7.96 0.02
C GLU A 191 12.73 6.88 0.60
N ARG A 192 13.81 6.55 -0.14
CA ARG A 192 14.72 5.45 0.23
C ARG A 192 15.47 5.71 1.53
N ASP A 193 15.86 6.96 1.78
CA ASP A 193 16.66 7.32 2.94
C ASP A 193 15.97 6.98 4.26
N VAL A 194 14.66 7.18 4.35
CA VAL A 194 13.93 6.87 5.58
C VAL A 194 13.91 5.35 5.85
N LEU A 195 13.87 4.52 4.82
CA LEU A 195 13.97 3.06 4.97
C LEU A 195 15.32 2.64 5.56
N LEU A 196 16.41 3.25 5.07
CA LEU A 196 17.73 2.99 5.60
C LEU A 196 17.85 3.43 7.08
N ARG A 197 17.31 4.60 7.43
CA ARG A 197 17.28 5.07 8.82
C ARG A 197 16.46 4.14 9.73
N VAL A 198 15.34 3.59 9.27
CA VAL A 198 14.56 2.60 10.03
C VAL A 198 15.43 1.37 10.35
N ARG A 199 16.21 0.88 9.37
CA ARG A 199 17.14 -0.24 9.58
C ARG A 199 18.26 0.14 10.56
N GLU A 200 18.85 1.33 10.45
CA GLU A 200 19.88 1.84 11.37
C GLU A 200 19.40 1.93 12.81
N ARG A 201 18.11 2.20 13.02
CA ARG A 201 17.46 2.16 14.36
C ARG A 201 17.23 0.75 14.91
N GLY A 202 17.59 -0.29 14.16
CA GLY A 202 17.52 -1.68 14.61
C GLY A 202 16.14 -2.33 14.43
N VAL A 203 15.19 -1.69 13.75
CA VAL A 203 13.89 -2.29 13.45
C VAL A 203 14.06 -3.47 12.50
N GLN A 204 13.56 -4.63 12.90
CA GLN A 204 13.60 -5.85 12.08
C GLN A 204 12.35 -5.87 11.20
N ALA A 205 12.49 -5.42 9.96
CA ALA A 205 11.40 -5.37 8.98
C ALA A 205 11.92 -5.72 7.59
N ARG A 206 11.03 -6.17 6.70
CA ARG A 206 11.27 -6.12 5.26
C ARG A 206 11.17 -4.67 4.83
N LEU A 207 12.14 -4.18 4.07
CA LEU A 207 12.13 -2.83 3.52
C LEU A 207 11.75 -2.87 2.05
N VAL A 208 10.71 -2.15 1.67
CA VAL A 208 10.19 -2.09 0.30
C VAL A 208 10.22 -0.64 -0.18
N TYR A 209 10.88 -0.42 -1.32
CA TYR A 209 10.95 0.89 -1.92
C TYR A 209 9.86 1.07 -2.96
N LEU A 210 9.04 2.11 -2.79
CA LEU A 210 7.95 2.47 -3.68
C LEU A 210 8.49 3.33 -4.84
N LEU A 211 8.07 3.01 -6.07
CA LEU A 211 8.47 3.76 -7.26
C LEU A 211 7.25 4.21 -8.06
N GLU A 212 7.18 5.53 -8.26
CA GLU A 212 6.13 6.17 -9.05
C GLU A 212 6.25 5.88 -10.56
N GLY A 213 5.19 6.21 -11.29
CA GLY A 213 5.12 6.09 -12.75
C GLY A 213 6.09 7.00 -13.49
N ARG A 214 6.62 8.07 -12.86
CA ARG A 214 7.58 9.03 -13.43
C ARG A 214 8.16 9.93 -12.35
N GLY A 215 9.22 10.69 -12.68
CA GLY A 215 9.86 11.63 -11.77
C GLY A 215 10.97 10.98 -10.94
N ALA A 216 11.29 11.58 -9.81
CA ALA A 216 12.28 11.12 -8.85
C ALA A 216 11.75 11.25 -7.42
N ALA A 217 12.32 10.49 -6.49
CA ALA A 217 11.96 10.55 -5.08
C ALA A 217 12.29 11.92 -4.46
N ILE A 218 11.51 12.33 -3.49
CA ILE A 218 11.65 13.66 -2.86
C ILE A 218 13.00 13.81 -2.13
N ASP A 219 13.45 12.77 -1.45
CA ASP A 219 14.77 12.74 -0.81
C ASP A 219 15.93 12.83 -1.83
N GLU A 220 15.79 12.20 -3.00
CA GLU A 220 16.73 12.32 -4.11
C GLU A 220 16.74 13.75 -4.67
N VAL A 221 15.56 14.33 -4.91
CA VAL A 221 15.43 15.72 -5.40
C VAL A 221 15.99 16.70 -4.37
N ALA A 222 15.71 16.52 -3.09
CA ALA A 222 16.23 17.37 -2.02
C ALA A 222 17.77 17.34 -1.93
N ARG A 223 18.39 16.19 -2.28
CA ARG A 223 19.84 15.99 -2.22
C ARG A 223 20.56 16.45 -3.50
N HIS A 224 19.99 16.17 -4.67
CA HIS A 224 20.65 16.27 -5.96
C HIS A 224 20.01 17.28 -6.93
N GLY A 225 18.86 17.86 -6.58
CA GLY A 225 18.15 18.82 -7.44
C GLY A 225 17.78 18.19 -8.79
N ASP A 226 18.15 18.86 -9.87
CA ASP A 226 17.89 18.40 -11.24
C ASP A 226 18.70 17.16 -11.66
N ASP A 227 19.75 16.80 -10.91
CA ASP A 227 20.56 15.60 -11.12
C ASP A 227 20.02 14.37 -10.32
N ALA A 228 18.83 14.47 -9.72
CA ALA A 228 18.19 13.37 -9.01
C ALA A 228 17.93 12.17 -9.94
N ILE A 229 18.30 10.97 -9.48
CA ILE A 229 18.03 9.74 -10.23
C ILE A 229 16.52 9.48 -10.31
N THR A 230 16.03 9.30 -11.52
CA THR A 230 14.61 9.07 -11.79
C THR A 230 14.17 7.66 -11.44
N PHE A 231 12.87 7.47 -11.20
CA PHE A 231 12.31 6.13 -11.01
C PHE A 231 12.51 5.22 -12.22
N ASP A 232 12.52 5.76 -13.45
CA ASP A 232 12.81 4.99 -14.66
C ASP A 232 14.26 4.47 -14.68
N GLU A 233 15.23 5.29 -14.29
CA GLU A 233 16.65 4.90 -14.17
C GLU A 233 16.85 3.85 -13.09
N GLN A 234 16.13 3.96 -11.97
CA GLN A 234 16.18 2.98 -10.88
C GLN A 234 15.55 1.62 -11.26
N LEU A 235 14.65 1.58 -12.24
CA LEU A 235 14.05 0.35 -12.78
C LEU A 235 14.86 -0.29 -13.93
N THR A 236 16.04 0.26 -14.28
CA THR A 236 17.00 -0.43 -15.19
C THR A 236 17.69 -1.59 -14.46
N ASP A 237 18.36 -2.50 -15.19
CA ASP A 237 19.08 -3.62 -14.54
C ASP A 237 20.15 -3.13 -13.56
N ALA A 238 20.85 -2.05 -13.91
CA ALA A 238 21.84 -1.43 -13.02
C ALA A 238 21.18 -0.79 -11.78
N GLY A 239 20.04 -0.11 -11.98
CA GLY A 239 19.26 0.48 -10.89
C GLY A 239 18.71 -0.57 -9.93
N LEU A 240 18.12 -1.64 -10.45
CA LEU A 240 17.63 -2.78 -9.62
C LEU A 240 18.75 -3.43 -8.83
N ALA A 241 19.92 -3.64 -9.45
CA ALA A 241 21.09 -4.18 -8.75
C ALA A 241 21.59 -3.25 -7.63
N ALA A 242 21.52 -1.93 -7.82
CA ALA A 242 21.84 -0.95 -6.77
C ALA A 242 20.80 -0.98 -5.64
N LEU A 243 19.50 -1.02 -5.96
CA LEU A 243 18.43 -1.10 -4.96
C LEU A 243 18.52 -2.38 -4.11
N ALA A 244 18.89 -3.51 -4.71
CA ALA A 244 19.04 -4.79 -4.00
C ALA A 244 20.11 -4.78 -2.89
N ALA A 245 21.04 -3.82 -2.88
CA ALA A 245 21.98 -3.62 -1.79
C ALA A 245 21.31 -2.96 -0.57
N ASP A 246 20.27 -2.16 -0.80
CA ASP A 246 19.67 -1.29 0.20
C ASP A 246 18.33 -1.80 0.72
N VAL A 247 17.49 -2.42 -0.12
CA VAL A 247 16.12 -2.82 0.22
C VAL A 247 15.87 -4.29 -0.11
N ASP A 248 14.80 -4.85 0.44
CA ASP A 248 14.43 -6.26 0.28
C ASP A 248 13.38 -6.45 -0.86
N GLY A 249 12.78 -5.35 -1.32
CA GLY A 249 11.81 -5.37 -2.40
C GLY A 249 11.51 -4.00 -2.96
N ILE A 250 10.79 -4.01 -4.06
CA ILE A 250 10.21 -2.82 -4.71
C ILE A 250 8.70 -2.94 -4.80
N SER A 251 8.01 -1.80 -4.86
CA SER A 251 6.56 -1.75 -5.05
C SER A 251 6.23 -0.72 -6.12
N VAL A 252 5.46 -1.12 -7.13
CA VAL A 252 5.18 -0.31 -8.32
C VAL A 252 3.70 -0.30 -8.64
N GLY A 253 3.24 0.75 -9.33
CA GLY A 253 1.89 0.82 -9.86
C GLY A 253 1.61 -0.32 -10.87
N VAL A 254 0.37 -0.78 -10.91
CA VAL A 254 -0.07 -1.88 -11.81
C VAL A 254 0.31 -1.64 -13.27
N GLU A 255 0.37 -0.38 -13.70
CA GLU A 255 0.72 0.01 -15.07
C GLU A 255 2.19 -0.25 -15.44
N ARG A 256 3.09 -0.37 -14.44
CA ARG A 256 4.51 -0.74 -14.66
C ARG A 256 4.67 -2.21 -15.00
N ILE A 257 3.72 -3.04 -14.58
CA ILE A 257 3.72 -4.48 -14.83
C ILE A 257 2.84 -4.81 -16.02
N CYS A 258 1.63 -4.26 -16.09
CA CYS A 258 0.68 -4.52 -17.15
C CYS A 258 -0.01 -3.22 -17.58
N ALA A 259 0.53 -2.58 -18.63
CA ALA A 259 0.06 -1.29 -19.12
C ALA A 259 -1.38 -1.37 -19.64
N ALA A 260 -2.18 -0.34 -19.35
CA ALA A 260 -3.57 -0.24 -19.83
C ALA A 260 -3.72 -0.38 -21.36
N ALA A 261 -2.73 0.11 -22.12
CA ALA A 261 -2.69 0.01 -23.58
C ALA A 261 -2.55 -1.43 -24.11
N GLY A 262 -2.14 -2.38 -23.26
CA GLY A 262 -2.03 -3.80 -23.59
C GLY A 262 -3.38 -4.52 -23.72
N PHE A 263 -4.46 -3.95 -23.15
CA PHE A 263 -5.78 -4.56 -23.17
C PHE A 263 -6.60 -4.11 -24.39
N ARG A 264 -7.05 -5.09 -25.20
CA ARG A 264 -7.94 -4.85 -26.38
C ARG A 264 -9.39 -5.16 -26.07
N GLY A 265 -9.67 -5.99 -25.06
CA GLY A 265 -10.98 -6.39 -24.61
C GLY A 265 -10.89 -7.49 -23.55
N VAL A 266 -12.03 -7.91 -23.00
CA VAL A 266 -12.08 -8.96 -21.96
C VAL A 266 -11.63 -10.32 -22.52
N ALA A 267 -12.02 -10.64 -23.76
CA ALA A 267 -11.70 -11.92 -24.40
C ALA A 267 -10.17 -12.11 -24.60
N ASP A 268 -9.46 -11.03 -24.89
CA ASP A 268 -8.02 -11.04 -25.19
C ASP A 268 -7.18 -10.60 -24.00
N ALA A 269 -7.78 -10.42 -22.83
CA ALA A 269 -7.07 -9.91 -21.63
C ALA A 269 -5.98 -10.88 -21.16
N GLY A 270 -6.15 -12.18 -21.41
CA GLY A 270 -5.15 -13.20 -21.13
C GLY A 270 -3.85 -13.05 -21.93
N ASP A 271 -3.91 -12.41 -23.08
CA ASP A 271 -2.77 -12.17 -23.99
C ASP A 271 -2.16 -10.76 -23.83
N ALA A 272 -2.69 -9.92 -22.95
CA ALA A 272 -2.14 -8.60 -22.71
C ALA A 272 -0.66 -8.72 -22.25
N PRO A 273 0.27 -7.99 -22.88
CA PRO A 273 1.68 -8.10 -22.56
C PRO A 273 1.95 -7.65 -21.12
N VAL A 274 2.83 -8.36 -20.45
CA VAL A 274 3.39 -7.97 -19.15
C VAL A 274 4.85 -7.56 -19.29
N SER A 275 5.29 -6.68 -18.42
CA SER A 275 6.69 -6.24 -18.36
C SER A 275 7.56 -7.41 -17.81
N ASP A 276 8.83 -7.43 -18.19
CA ASP A 276 9.85 -8.31 -17.61
C ASP A 276 10.42 -7.80 -16.28
N LEU A 277 9.83 -6.73 -15.73
CA LEU A 277 10.32 -6.08 -14.51
C LEU A 277 10.39 -7.04 -13.32
N VAL A 278 9.35 -7.88 -13.16
CA VAL A 278 9.29 -8.84 -12.05
C VAL A 278 10.45 -9.83 -12.14
N ASP A 279 10.68 -10.42 -13.32
CA ASP A 279 11.78 -11.36 -13.56
C ASP A 279 13.14 -10.69 -13.34
N ARG A 280 13.31 -9.43 -13.76
CA ARG A 280 14.57 -8.68 -13.59
C ARG A 280 14.83 -8.39 -12.11
N ALA A 281 13.81 -7.97 -11.37
CA ALA A 281 13.90 -7.72 -9.93
C ALA A 281 14.23 -9.01 -9.15
N HIS A 282 13.54 -10.12 -9.46
CA HIS A 282 13.79 -11.42 -8.85
C HIS A 282 15.24 -11.91 -9.08
N ARG A 283 15.80 -11.70 -10.29
CA ARG A 283 17.21 -12.09 -10.58
C ARG A 283 18.22 -11.44 -9.66
N VAL A 284 17.93 -10.24 -9.15
CA VAL A 284 18.81 -9.53 -8.20
C VAL A 284 18.38 -9.71 -6.74
N GLY A 285 17.34 -10.50 -6.47
CA GLY A 285 16.87 -10.84 -5.14
C GLY A 285 15.90 -9.84 -4.53
N LEU A 286 15.26 -8.99 -5.33
CA LEU A 286 14.19 -8.09 -4.88
C LEU A 286 12.82 -8.76 -5.01
N SER A 287 12.01 -8.71 -3.96
CA SER A 287 10.57 -9.00 -4.06
C SER A 287 9.86 -7.87 -4.81
N VAL A 288 8.75 -8.18 -5.49
CA VAL A 288 7.96 -7.20 -6.23
C VAL A 288 6.52 -7.17 -5.74
N PHE A 289 6.09 -6.00 -5.28
CA PHE A 289 4.71 -5.71 -4.90
C PHE A 289 4.07 -4.78 -5.91
N THR A 290 2.72 -4.78 -6.00
CA THR A 290 2.02 -3.88 -6.92
C THR A 290 0.73 -3.31 -6.32
N TRP A 291 0.48 -2.04 -6.60
CA TRP A 291 -0.67 -1.25 -6.15
C TRP A 291 -1.33 -0.50 -7.30
N THR A 292 -2.61 -0.29 -7.25
CA THR A 292 -3.63 -0.81 -6.35
C THR A 292 -4.65 -1.59 -7.16
N LEU A 293 -5.03 -2.76 -6.68
CA LEU A 293 -6.11 -3.56 -7.26
C LEU A 293 -7.46 -2.94 -6.90
N ARG A 294 -8.11 -2.33 -7.90
CA ARG A 294 -9.41 -1.67 -7.80
C ARG A 294 -10.35 -2.25 -8.85
N PRO A 295 -11.52 -2.81 -8.46
CA PRO A 295 -12.43 -3.48 -9.40
C PRO A 295 -13.38 -2.51 -10.11
N GLU A 296 -13.53 -1.29 -9.60
CA GLU A 296 -14.48 -0.31 -10.08
C GLU A 296 -14.11 0.18 -11.50
N ASN A 297 -15.12 0.39 -12.34
CA ASN A 297 -14.95 0.92 -13.70
C ASN A 297 -14.12 2.21 -13.77
N ALA A 298 -14.17 3.02 -12.71
CA ALA A 298 -13.40 4.25 -12.61
C ALA A 298 -11.89 4.02 -12.78
N PHE A 299 -11.37 2.87 -12.29
CA PHE A 299 -9.93 2.56 -12.23
C PHE A 299 -9.46 1.54 -13.24
N LEU A 300 -10.37 0.78 -13.86
CA LEU A 300 -9.99 -0.23 -14.83
C LEU A 300 -9.55 0.38 -16.17
N PRO A 301 -8.63 -0.29 -16.90
CA PRO A 301 -8.38 0.01 -18.32
C PRO A 301 -9.69 0.05 -19.10
N ARG A 302 -9.82 1.03 -19.98
CA ARG A 302 -11.09 1.27 -20.72
C ARG A 302 -11.69 0.01 -21.37
N PRO A 303 -10.90 -0.89 -22.01
CA PRO A 303 -11.45 -2.10 -22.61
C PRO A 303 -12.01 -3.13 -21.61
N LEU A 304 -11.69 -3.00 -20.32
CA LEU A 304 -12.12 -3.91 -19.25
C LEU A 304 -13.26 -3.34 -18.41
N ARG A 305 -13.74 -2.14 -18.73
CA ARG A 305 -14.89 -1.54 -18.05
C ARG A 305 -16.18 -2.25 -18.44
N GLY A 306 -17.01 -2.58 -17.45
CA GLY A 306 -18.35 -3.08 -17.67
C GLY A 306 -19.33 -1.95 -18.08
N PRO A 307 -20.55 -2.32 -18.51
CA PRO A 307 -21.64 -1.36 -18.66
C PRO A 307 -22.06 -0.86 -17.28
N GLY A 308 -22.37 0.45 -17.16
CA GLY A 308 -22.90 0.99 -15.92
C GLY A 308 -22.09 2.14 -15.35
N ALA A 309 -22.24 2.38 -14.04
CA ALA A 309 -21.64 3.51 -13.33
C ALA A 309 -20.11 3.32 -13.11
N GLN A 310 -19.47 4.42 -12.71
CA GLN A 310 -18.04 4.38 -12.31
C GLN A 310 -17.79 3.50 -11.07
N SER A 311 -18.80 3.38 -10.20
CA SER A 311 -18.79 2.53 -9.00
C SER A 311 -18.99 1.04 -9.30
N ASP A 312 -19.48 0.66 -10.49
CA ASP A 312 -19.72 -0.73 -10.82
C ASP A 312 -18.40 -1.45 -11.10
N HIS A 313 -18.34 -2.74 -10.77
CA HIS A 313 -17.17 -3.55 -11.02
C HIS A 313 -17.15 -4.00 -12.49
N GLY A 314 -16.00 -3.79 -13.15
CA GLY A 314 -15.75 -4.30 -14.50
C GLY A 314 -15.03 -5.65 -14.49
N ALA A 315 -14.37 -5.96 -15.59
CA ALA A 315 -13.62 -7.21 -15.77
C ALA A 315 -12.26 -7.22 -15.03
N HIS A 316 -12.27 -6.85 -13.74
CA HIS A 316 -11.08 -6.75 -12.89
C HIS A 316 -10.29 -8.06 -12.81
N ARG A 317 -10.97 -9.23 -12.77
CA ARG A 317 -10.29 -10.55 -12.72
C ARG A 317 -9.34 -10.77 -13.88
N ALA A 318 -9.71 -10.28 -15.08
CA ALA A 318 -8.86 -10.38 -16.27
C ALA A 318 -7.59 -9.52 -16.12
N HIS A 319 -7.71 -8.30 -15.59
CA HIS A 319 -6.57 -7.42 -15.31
C HIS A 319 -5.66 -7.99 -14.22
N TRP A 320 -6.24 -8.28 -13.07
CA TRP A 320 -5.49 -8.76 -11.90
C TRP A 320 -4.83 -10.11 -12.16
N GLY A 321 -5.51 -10.97 -12.95
CA GLY A 321 -4.93 -12.24 -13.37
C GLY A 321 -3.60 -12.07 -14.09
N ARG A 322 -3.45 -11.07 -14.97
CA ARG A 322 -2.18 -10.77 -15.66
C ARG A 322 -1.08 -10.31 -14.72
N LEU A 323 -1.42 -9.56 -13.66
CA LEU A 323 -0.45 -9.15 -12.64
C LEU A 323 0.05 -10.36 -11.85
N LEU A 324 -0.85 -11.29 -11.48
CA LEU A 324 -0.48 -12.52 -10.80
C LEU A 324 0.35 -13.45 -11.70
N ASP A 325 0.04 -13.54 -13.01
CA ASP A 325 0.82 -14.29 -13.99
C ASP A 325 2.24 -13.74 -14.18
N ALA A 326 2.44 -12.46 -13.95
CA ALA A 326 3.77 -11.84 -13.94
C ALA A 326 4.64 -12.29 -12.75
N GLY A 327 4.07 -12.98 -11.74
CA GLY A 327 4.81 -13.51 -10.62
C GLY A 327 5.07 -12.52 -9.48
N VAL A 328 4.22 -11.50 -9.30
CA VAL A 328 4.35 -10.56 -8.17
C VAL A 328 4.26 -11.27 -6.81
N ASP A 329 5.04 -10.81 -5.83
CA ASP A 329 5.09 -11.39 -4.47
C ASP A 329 3.96 -10.88 -3.57
N GLY A 330 3.33 -9.75 -3.90
CA GLY A 330 2.20 -9.23 -3.16
C GLY A 330 1.41 -8.18 -3.93
N VAL A 331 0.15 -8.04 -3.55
CA VAL A 331 -0.80 -7.12 -4.17
C VAL A 331 -1.54 -6.31 -3.11
N PHE A 332 -1.64 -5.00 -3.32
CA PHE A 332 -2.45 -4.11 -2.49
C PHE A 332 -3.86 -4.00 -3.08
N ALA A 333 -4.88 -4.29 -2.29
CA ALA A 333 -6.26 -4.34 -2.77
C ALA A 333 -7.21 -3.53 -1.87
N ASP A 334 -8.02 -2.66 -2.49
CA ASP A 334 -9.09 -1.93 -1.81
C ASP A 334 -10.29 -2.86 -1.49
N HIS A 335 -10.42 -3.97 -2.24
CA HIS A 335 -11.40 -5.02 -2.04
C HIS A 335 -10.69 -6.36 -1.77
N PRO A 336 -10.19 -6.59 -0.55
CA PRO A 336 -9.34 -7.76 -0.24
C PRO A 336 -9.99 -9.10 -0.55
N ASP A 337 -11.29 -9.24 -0.30
CA ASP A 337 -12.04 -10.47 -0.58
C ASP A 337 -12.01 -10.89 -2.06
N LEU A 338 -12.00 -9.92 -2.99
CA LEU A 338 -11.90 -10.19 -4.42
C LEU A 338 -10.50 -10.67 -4.80
N ALA A 339 -9.47 -10.06 -4.23
CA ALA A 339 -8.08 -10.45 -4.46
C ALA A 339 -7.78 -11.83 -3.85
N VAL A 340 -8.22 -12.08 -2.61
CA VAL A 340 -8.08 -13.37 -1.92
C VAL A 340 -8.72 -14.50 -2.74
N ARG A 341 -9.95 -14.31 -3.21
CA ARG A 341 -10.62 -15.30 -4.07
C ARG A 341 -9.85 -15.56 -5.35
N LEU A 342 -9.34 -14.51 -6.01
CA LEU A 342 -8.60 -14.69 -7.26
C LEU A 342 -7.29 -15.45 -7.04
N VAL A 343 -6.55 -15.15 -5.97
CA VAL A 343 -5.31 -15.84 -5.60
C VAL A 343 -5.60 -17.32 -5.29
N ALA A 344 -6.66 -17.62 -4.54
CA ALA A 344 -7.06 -18.98 -4.21
C ALA A 344 -7.44 -19.80 -5.46
N ASP A 345 -8.31 -19.25 -6.32
CA ASP A 345 -8.74 -19.89 -7.57
C ASP A 345 -7.56 -20.27 -8.48
N ARG A 346 -6.50 -19.47 -8.48
CA ARG A 346 -5.30 -19.73 -9.30
C ARG A 346 -4.40 -20.79 -8.67
N ALA A 347 -4.29 -20.84 -7.35
CA ALA A 347 -3.57 -21.90 -6.66
C ALA A 347 -4.23 -23.25 -6.92
N ASP A 348 -5.55 -23.35 -6.78
CA ASP A 348 -6.31 -24.56 -7.05
C ASP A 348 -6.16 -25.03 -8.51
N ALA A 349 -6.15 -24.09 -9.47
CA ALA A 349 -5.95 -24.41 -10.88
C ALA A 349 -4.53 -24.94 -11.17
N ALA A 350 -3.50 -24.39 -10.53
CA ALA A 350 -2.12 -24.83 -10.67
C ALA A 350 -1.92 -26.24 -10.08
N ASP A 351 -2.49 -26.52 -8.92
CA ASP A 351 -2.45 -27.84 -8.27
C ASP A 351 -3.16 -28.90 -9.13
N ALA A 352 -4.31 -28.58 -9.73
CA ALA A 352 -5.04 -29.47 -10.63
C ALA A 352 -4.24 -29.78 -11.91
N ALA A 353 -3.55 -28.80 -12.49
CA ALA A 353 -2.69 -29.00 -13.67
C ALA A 353 -1.47 -29.86 -13.34
N GLY A 354 -0.80 -29.63 -12.20
CA GLY A 354 0.33 -30.44 -11.75
C GLY A 354 -0.05 -31.90 -11.46
N ALA A 355 -1.27 -32.13 -10.94
CA ALA A 355 -1.79 -33.49 -10.71
C ALA A 355 -2.07 -34.26 -12.04
N SER A 356 -2.54 -33.55 -13.08
CA SER A 356 -2.78 -34.16 -14.40
C SER A 356 -1.48 -34.55 -15.10
N ASP A 357 -0.44 -33.70 -15.05
CA ASP A 357 0.86 -33.97 -15.66
C ASP A 357 1.59 -35.11 -14.97
N SER A 358 1.45 -35.27 -13.64
CA SER A 358 2.02 -36.38 -12.89
C SER A 358 1.32 -37.71 -13.19
N ALA A 359 0.00 -37.69 -13.44
CA ALA A 359 -0.76 -38.89 -13.82
C ALA A 359 -0.39 -39.37 -15.25
N ASP A 360 -0.21 -38.44 -16.20
CA ASP A 360 0.22 -38.75 -17.56
C ASP A 360 1.69 -39.24 -17.63
N ALA A 361 2.56 -38.74 -16.76
CA ALA A 361 3.94 -39.21 -16.65
C ALA A 361 4.05 -40.64 -16.05
N ALA A 362 3.13 -41.01 -15.13
CA ALA A 362 3.07 -42.32 -14.53
C ALA A 362 2.41 -43.39 -15.45
N ALA A 363 1.70 -42.96 -16.48
CA ALA A 363 1.04 -43.85 -17.45
C ALA A 363 1.90 -44.14 -18.70
N ARG A 364 3.09 -43.54 -18.82
CA ARG A 364 4.11 -43.78 -19.85
C ARG A 364 5.26 -44.63 -19.33
#